data_81a9f82a64b43cde221f9a2aeeda9718
#
_entry.id   81a9f82a64b43cde221f9a2aeeda9718
#
_cell.length_a   1.000
_cell.length_b   1.000
_cell.length_c   1.000
_cell.angle_alpha   90.00
_cell.angle_beta   90.00
_cell.angle_gamma   90.00
#
_symmetry.space_group_name_H-M   'P 1'
#
loop_
_entity.id
_entity.type
_entity.pdbx_description
1 polymer ?
#
loop_
_entity_poly.entity_id
_entity_poly.type
_entity_poly.pdbx_seq_one_letter_code
_entity_poly.pdbx_strand_id
1 'polypeptide(L)'
;MMRKIKLTRANKSILMKALAPYYYQERKLGHSTQESGRLILKINSLPADKRASFSTDEIRLMRTAINQLRNERLAKGQYTDAADDMLLKLF
;
A
#
# COMPACT_ATOMS: atom_id res chain seq x y z
N MET A 1 12.33 5.00 12.65
CA MET A 1 12.44 6.28 11.94
C MET A 1 11.14 6.54 11.18
N MET A 2 10.65 7.77 11.20
CA MET A 2 9.41 8.13 10.51
C MET A 2 9.74 8.94 9.26
N ARG A 3 8.95 8.74 8.23
CA ARG A 3 9.08 9.47 6.97
C ARG A 3 7.73 10.06 6.57
N LYS A 4 7.72 11.32 6.19
CA LYS A 4 6.49 11.99 5.75
C LYS A 4 6.29 11.78 4.25
N ILE A 5 5.11 11.31 3.90
CA ILE A 5 4.72 11.06 2.51
C ILE A 5 3.39 11.72 2.24
N LYS A 6 3.30 12.44 1.13
CA LYS A 6 2.05 13.03 0.68
C LYS A 6 1.32 12.03 -0.22
N LEU A 7 0.11 11.66 0.16
CA LEU A 7 -0.70 10.73 -0.61
C LEU A 7 -1.82 11.48 -1.30
N THR A 8 -1.82 11.44 -2.63
CA THR A 8 -2.93 11.95 -3.43
C THR A 8 -4.11 10.98 -3.31
N ARG A 9 -5.28 11.39 -3.80
CA ARG A 9 -6.44 10.49 -3.87
C ARG A 9 -6.11 9.24 -4.69
N ALA A 10 -5.40 9.41 -5.81
CA ALA A 10 -4.98 8.28 -6.65
C ALA A 10 -4.03 7.34 -5.89
N ASN A 11 -3.08 7.89 -5.11
CA ASN A 11 -2.17 7.09 -4.29
C ASN A 11 -2.93 6.28 -3.24
N LYS A 12 -3.88 6.91 -2.56
CA LYS A 12 -4.71 6.21 -1.57
C LYS A 12 -5.49 5.07 -2.22
N SER A 13 -6.06 5.32 -3.39
CA SER A 13 -6.83 4.31 -4.12
C SER A 13 -5.98 3.10 -4.47
N ILE A 14 -4.79 3.30 -5.05
CA ILE A 14 -3.93 2.18 -5.43
C ILE A 14 -3.40 1.43 -4.20
N LEU A 15 -3.10 2.14 -3.10
CA LEU A 15 -2.69 1.50 -1.86
C LEU A 15 -3.78 0.61 -1.29
N MET A 16 -5.04 1.07 -1.32
CA MET A 16 -6.15 0.25 -0.82
C MET A 16 -6.37 -0.97 -1.70
N LYS A 17 -6.24 -0.83 -3.02
CA LYS A 17 -6.34 -1.96 -3.96
C LYS A 17 -5.22 -2.99 -3.77
N ALA A 18 -4.07 -2.55 -3.26
CA ALA A 18 -2.94 -3.42 -2.97
C ALA A 18 -3.06 -4.06 -1.58
N LEU A 19 -3.38 -3.25 -0.56
CA LEU A 19 -3.38 -3.69 0.82
C LEU A 19 -4.55 -4.61 1.16
N ALA A 20 -5.73 -4.40 0.58
CA ALA A 20 -6.88 -5.24 0.88
C ALA A 20 -6.66 -6.70 0.47
N PRO A 21 -6.24 -7.02 -0.79
CA PRO A 21 -5.91 -8.39 -1.13
C PRO A 21 -4.77 -8.96 -0.31
N TYR A 22 -3.74 -8.15 -0.02
CA TYR A 22 -2.63 -8.56 0.84
C TYR A 22 -3.13 -8.98 2.23
N TYR A 23 -4.00 -8.17 2.84
CA TYR A 23 -4.60 -8.46 4.14
C TYR A 23 -5.33 -9.80 4.12
N TYR A 24 -6.21 -10.03 3.14
CA TYR A 24 -6.98 -11.26 3.05
C TYR A 24 -6.09 -12.47 2.80
N GLN A 25 -5.06 -12.34 1.98
CA GLN A 25 -4.11 -13.41 1.72
C GLN A 25 -3.36 -13.80 2.99
N GLU A 26 -2.86 -12.83 3.74
CA GLU A 26 -2.15 -13.09 5.00
C GLU A 26 -3.07 -13.75 6.03
N ARG A 27 -4.31 -13.30 6.10
CA ARG A 27 -5.31 -13.90 6.99
C ARG A 27 -5.58 -15.35 6.62
N LYS A 28 -5.70 -15.63 5.34
CA LYS A 28 -5.96 -16.99 4.82
C LYS A 28 -4.81 -17.93 5.12
N LEU A 29 -3.57 -17.43 5.09
CA LEU A 29 -2.37 -18.18 5.40
C LEU A 29 -2.12 -18.35 6.90
N GLY A 30 -2.96 -17.75 7.75
CA GLY A 30 -2.81 -17.81 9.20
C GLY A 30 -1.75 -16.86 9.75
N HIS A 31 -1.26 -15.92 8.93
CA HIS A 31 -0.30 -14.92 9.38
C HIS A 31 -1.01 -13.79 10.14
N SER A 32 -0.26 -13.05 10.97
CA SER A 32 -0.81 -11.90 11.67
C SER A 32 -1.21 -10.82 10.68
N THR A 33 -2.42 -10.27 10.83
CA THR A 33 -2.95 -9.18 10.00
C THR A 33 -3.06 -7.88 10.77
N GLN A 34 -2.52 -7.81 11.98
CA GLN A 34 -2.66 -6.65 12.84
C GLN A 34 -2.04 -5.41 12.22
N GLU A 35 -0.82 -5.52 11.71
CA GLU A 35 -0.11 -4.40 11.10
C GLU A 35 -0.77 -3.93 9.80
N SER A 36 -1.12 -4.87 8.92
CA SER A 36 -1.79 -4.53 7.66
C SER A 36 -3.18 -3.93 7.88
N GLY A 37 -3.93 -4.47 8.83
CA GLY A 37 -5.25 -3.93 9.19
C GLY A 37 -5.15 -2.50 9.72
N ARG A 38 -4.20 -2.24 10.62
CA ARG A 38 -3.97 -0.89 11.15
C ARG A 38 -3.57 0.09 10.05
N LEU A 39 -2.70 -0.35 9.15
CA LEU A 39 -2.25 0.50 8.05
C LEU A 39 -3.39 0.83 7.10
N ILE A 40 -4.25 -0.13 6.78
CA ILE A 40 -5.45 0.09 5.97
C ILE A 40 -6.34 1.17 6.61
N LEU A 41 -6.61 1.04 7.90
CA LEU A 41 -7.44 2.02 8.62
C LEU A 41 -6.77 3.39 8.64
N LYS A 42 -5.46 3.44 8.86
CA LYS A 42 -4.71 4.69 8.86
C LYS A 42 -4.82 5.40 7.51
N ILE A 43 -4.54 4.69 6.42
CA ILE A 43 -4.57 5.28 5.08
C ILE A 43 -5.99 5.73 4.73
N ASN A 44 -6.99 4.94 5.05
CA ASN A 44 -8.38 5.28 4.77
C ASN A 44 -8.82 6.55 5.50
N SER A 45 -8.31 6.81 6.69
CA SER A 45 -8.67 7.98 7.48
C SER A 45 -7.86 9.23 7.16
N LEU A 46 -6.78 9.11 6.38
CA LEU A 46 -5.95 10.25 6.03
C LEU A 46 -6.63 11.15 4.99
N PRO A 47 -6.60 12.48 5.18
CA PRO A 47 -7.06 13.38 4.13
C PRO A 47 -6.12 13.29 2.91
N ALA A 48 -6.71 13.35 1.72
CA ALA A 48 -5.93 13.35 0.50
C ALA A 48 -5.12 14.64 0.38
N ASP A 49 -3.94 14.53 -0.26
CA ASP A 49 -3.05 15.65 -0.59
C ASP A 49 -2.41 16.32 0.64
N LYS A 50 -2.42 15.64 1.78
CA LYS A 50 -1.71 16.09 2.98
C LYS A 50 -0.62 15.10 3.34
N ARG A 51 0.46 15.60 3.95
CA ARG A 51 1.57 14.77 4.40
C ARG A 51 1.18 14.00 5.66
N ALA A 52 1.57 12.74 5.72
CA ALA A 52 1.40 11.89 6.89
C ALA A 52 2.70 11.16 7.18
N SER A 53 2.94 10.86 8.44
CA SER A 53 4.14 10.15 8.87
C SER A 53 3.93 8.65 8.83
N PHE A 54 4.89 7.94 8.25
CA PHE A 54 4.88 6.48 8.20
C PHE A 54 6.18 5.92 8.75
N SER A 55 6.08 4.84 9.51
CA SER A 55 7.26 4.14 10.02
C SER A 55 7.95 3.35 8.90
N THR A 56 9.19 2.93 9.17
CA THR A 56 9.92 2.06 8.25
C THR A 56 9.15 0.78 7.96
N ASP A 57 8.53 0.19 8.98
CA ASP A 57 7.75 -1.04 8.82
C ASP A 57 6.49 -0.81 7.99
N GLU A 58 5.82 0.32 8.19
CA GLU A 58 4.65 0.69 7.37
C GLU A 58 5.03 0.88 5.91
N ILE A 59 6.14 1.55 5.65
CA ILE A 59 6.64 1.76 4.28
C ILE A 59 6.99 0.43 3.63
N ARG A 60 7.66 -0.46 4.36
CA ARG A 60 8.01 -1.79 3.86
C ARG A 60 6.76 -2.59 3.50
N LEU A 61 5.74 -2.53 4.33
CA LEU A 61 4.48 -3.22 4.10
C LEU A 61 3.77 -2.69 2.86
N MET A 62 3.73 -1.36 2.70
CA MET A 62 3.16 -0.74 1.50
C MET A 62 3.89 -1.17 0.23
N ARG A 63 5.23 -1.20 0.28
CA ARG A 63 6.05 -1.64 -0.87
C ARG A 63 5.75 -3.09 -1.23
N THR A 64 5.68 -3.97 -0.24
CA THR A 64 5.38 -5.38 -0.47
C THR A 64 4.02 -5.56 -1.13
N ALA A 65 2.99 -4.89 -0.60
CA ALA A 65 1.64 -5.00 -1.15
C ALA A 65 1.56 -4.44 -2.58
N ILE A 66 2.17 -3.28 -2.83
CA ILE A 66 2.16 -2.67 -4.17
C ILE A 66 2.93 -3.55 -5.17
N ASN A 67 4.07 -4.12 -4.76
CA ASN A 67 4.82 -5.04 -5.63
C ASN A 67 4.00 -6.27 -6.02
N GLN A 68 3.25 -6.84 -5.09
CA GLN A 68 2.37 -7.95 -5.38
C GLN A 68 1.29 -7.57 -6.39
N LEU A 69 0.65 -6.43 -6.19
CA LEU A 69 -0.37 -5.93 -7.11
C LEU A 69 0.22 -5.70 -8.50
N ARG A 70 1.40 -5.09 -8.57
CA ARG A 70 2.11 -4.85 -9.82
C ARG A 70 2.38 -6.15 -10.57
N ASN A 71 2.90 -7.15 -9.86
CA ASN A 71 3.20 -8.45 -10.46
C ASN A 71 1.95 -9.15 -10.98
N GLU A 72 0.84 -9.08 -10.25
CA GLU A 72 -0.43 -9.63 -10.71
C GLU A 72 -0.93 -8.95 -11.97
N ARG A 73 -0.83 -7.62 -12.02
CA ARG A 73 -1.24 -6.85 -13.20
C ARG A 73 -0.38 -7.18 -14.42
N LEU A 74 0.94 -7.30 -14.22
CA LEU A 74 1.85 -7.71 -15.31
C LEU A 74 1.48 -9.09 -15.85
N ALA A 75 1.18 -10.04 -14.97
CA ALA A 75 0.80 -11.39 -15.37
C ALA A 75 -0.50 -11.40 -16.18
N LYS A 76 -1.38 -10.43 -15.95
CA LYS A 76 -2.67 -10.31 -16.67
C LYS A 76 -2.61 -9.37 -17.86
N GLY A 77 -1.43 -8.82 -18.18
CA GLY A 77 -1.28 -7.87 -19.26
C GLY A 77 -1.92 -6.52 -19.00
N GLN A 78 -2.09 -6.15 -17.73
CA GLN A 78 -2.70 -4.88 -17.32
C GLN A 78 -1.65 -3.81 -17.08
N TYR A 79 -2.05 -2.53 -17.15
CA TYR A 79 -1.16 -1.41 -16.88
C TYR A 79 -0.75 -1.36 -15.41
N THR A 80 0.52 -0.97 -15.18
CA THR A 80 1.09 -0.87 -13.82
C THR A 80 1.46 0.56 -13.44
N ASP A 81 1.06 1.55 -14.22
CA ASP A 81 1.48 2.95 -14.05
C ASP A 81 1.20 3.48 -12.65
N ALA A 82 -0.02 3.26 -12.13
CA ALA A 82 -0.39 3.74 -10.80
C ALA A 82 0.43 3.07 -9.69
N ALA A 83 0.71 1.77 -9.84
CA ALA A 83 1.54 1.03 -8.89
C ALA A 83 2.99 1.52 -8.96
N ASP A 84 3.52 1.73 -10.16
CA ASP A 84 4.89 2.22 -10.35
C ASP A 84 5.07 3.62 -9.76
N ASP A 85 4.11 4.52 -9.99
CA ASP A 85 4.14 5.88 -9.43
C ASP A 85 4.14 5.84 -7.89
N MET A 86 3.33 4.97 -7.30
CA MET A 86 3.30 4.83 -5.85
C MET A 86 4.61 4.27 -5.31
N LEU A 87 5.20 3.29 -5.99
CA LEU A 87 6.49 2.73 -5.59
C LEU A 87 7.59 3.78 -5.55
N LEU A 88 7.60 4.70 -6.51
CA LEU A 88 8.60 5.78 -6.53
C LEU A 88 8.53 6.65 -5.28
N LYS A 89 7.35 6.84 -4.71
CA LYS A 89 7.19 7.61 -3.47
C LYS A 89 7.69 6.86 -2.25
N LEU A 90 7.76 5.52 -2.33
CA LEU A 90 8.14 4.66 -1.20
C LEU A 90 9.63 4.34 -1.15
N PHE A 91 10.37 4.69 -2.16
CA PHE A 91 11.84 4.50 -2.20
C PHE A 91 12.63 5.70 -1.72
#